data_182080941b351874730bd6cbae53849b
#
_entry.id   182080941b351874730bd6cbae53849b
#
_cell.length_a   1.000
_cell.length_b   1.000
_cell.length_c   1.000
_cell.angle_alpha   90.00
_cell.angle_beta   90.00
_cell.angle_gamma   90.00
#
_symmetry.space_group_name_H-M   'P 1'
#
loop_
_entity.id
_entity.type
_entity.pdbx_description
1 polymer ?
#
loop_
_entity_poly.entity_id
_entity_poly.type
_entity_poly.pdbx_seq_one_letter_code
_entity_poly.pdbx_strand_id
1 'polypeptide(L)'
;HLPPPADPSVLVHGDYRMGNLLVDDGRLTAVLDWELAHRGDFHEDLAYGCMTVWRFGRPDLPAFGLGSLEAFFAAYRAAGGRAIDPARFRFWLVYRTLWWAMGCLGMGAAWRSGADRSLERVVVARRTAEQELDLLLLLGDEAPEAERLRPLPLPQPPALSIQGEPSAAELVTAVREWLASDIKPGAQGRDKFMVAVAMNALGIAARALERPIDYADKLLADALLSGKRTLAEPGLLARLRRNALDKLAGDMPKYPALAIARSEWGASE
;
A
#
# COMPACT_ATOMS: atom_id res chain seq x y z
N HIS A 1 10.81 -18.82 -2.14
CA HIS A 1 11.18 -19.79 -1.10
C HIS A 1 11.07 -19.14 0.26
N LEU A 2 10.45 -19.85 1.23
CA LEU A 2 10.46 -19.43 2.63
C LEU A 2 11.89 -19.51 3.16
N PRO A 3 12.38 -18.52 3.93
CA PRO A 3 13.67 -18.64 4.61
C PRO A 3 13.59 -19.76 5.66
N PRO A 4 14.71 -20.39 6.03
CA PRO A 4 14.72 -21.33 7.12
C PRO A 4 14.24 -20.65 8.41
N PRO A 5 13.67 -21.40 9.39
CA PRO A 5 13.25 -20.83 10.68
C PRO A 5 14.36 -19.99 11.31
N ALA A 6 13.99 -18.90 11.98
CA ALA A 6 14.94 -18.07 12.71
C ALA A 6 15.43 -18.82 13.96
N ASP A 7 16.75 -18.90 14.15
CA ASP A 7 17.37 -19.48 15.33
C ASP A 7 18.39 -18.50 15.94
N PRO A 8 18.22 -18.06 17.18
CA PRO A 8 17.02 -18.26 18.03
C PRO A 8 15.90 -17.30 17.68
N SER A 9 14.64 -17.73 17.83
CA SER A 9 13.46 -16.86 17.69
C SER A 9 13.43 -15.82 18.83
N VAL A 10 12.90 -14.63 18.52
CA VAL A 10 12.72 -13.52 19.46
C VAL A 10 11.26 -13.16 19.64
N LEU A 11 10.96 -12.25 20.56
CA LEU A 11 9.68 -11.56 20.58
C LEU A 11 9.64 -10.58 19.42
N VAL A 12 8.64 -10.72 18.56
CA VAL A 12 8.31 -9.85 17.43
C VAL A 12 7.06 -9.08 17.82
N HIS A 13 7.05 -7.78 17.57
CA HIS A 13 5.88 -6.92 17.82
C HIS A 13 4.76 -7.19 16.81
N GLY A 14 5.12 -7.37 15.54
CA GLY A 14 4.20 -7.66 14.44
C GLY A 14 3.52 -6.44 13.81
N ASP A 15 3.54 -5.27 14.44
CA ASP A 15 3.07 -3.98 13.90
C ASP A 15 4.02 -2.83 14.29
N TYR A 16 5.35 -3.05 14.15
CA TYR A 16 6.37 -2.11 14.58
C TYR A 16 6.55 -0.98 13.56
N ARG A 17 5.82 0.12 13.74
CA ARG A 17 5.81 1.31 12.87
C ARG A 17 5.68 2.59 13.67
N MET A 18 5.99 3.73 13.06
CA MET A 18 5.98 5.04 13.73
C MET A 18 4.67 5.37 14.47
N GLY A 19 3.52 4.95 13.93
CA GLY A 19 2.22 5.21 14.57
C GLY A 19 2.03 4.49 15.91
N ASN A 20 2.86 3.49 16.24
CA ASN A 20 2.80 2.72 17.48
C ASN A 20 3.94 3.06 18.45
N LEU A 21 4.69 4.13 18.17
CA LEU A 21 5.80 4.60 19.00
C LEU A 21 5.44 5.91 19.69
N LEU A 22 5.53 5.95 21.00
CA LEU A 22 5.45 7.19 21.77
C LEU A 22 6.85 7.73 21.99
N VAL A 23 7.04 9.00 21.62
CA VAL A 23 8.31 9.71 21.76
C VAL A 23 8.06 10.98 22.58
N ASP A 24 8.91 11.20 23.58
CA ASP A 24 8.91 12.42 24.37
C ASP A 24 10.35 12.91 24.52
N ASP A 25 10.58 14.18 24.26
CA ASP A 25 11.91 14.83 24.29
C ASP A 25 12.99 14.03 23.54
N GLY A 26 12.66 13.54 22.34
CA GLY A 26 13.56 12.74 21.48
C GLY A 26 13.85 11.33 21.99
N ARG A 27 13.14 10.84 23.00
CA ARG A 27 13.30 9.49 23.56
C ARG A 27 12.05 8.65 23.30
N LEU A 28 12.26 7.41 22.92
CA LEU A 28 11.20 6.41 22.87
C LEU A 28 10.72 6.12 24.30
N THR A 29 9.46 6.42 24.60
CA THR A 29 8.87 6.24 25.94
C THR A 29 7.97 5.03 26.03
N ALA A 30 7.33 4.63 24.92
CA ALA A 30 6.53 3.41 24.87
C ALA A 30 6.39 2.88 23.44
N VAL A 31 6.15 1.58 23.33
CA VAL A 31 5.69 0.90 22.14
C VAL A 31 4.28 0.39 22.40
N LEU A 32 3.33 0.76 21.56
CA LEU A 32 1.89 0.47 21.69
C LEU A 32 1.47 -0.64 20.75
N ASP A 33 0.28 -1.21 20.98
CA ASP A 33 -0.42 -2.10 20.06
C ASP A 33 0.27 -3.45 19.84
N TRP A 34 0.45 -4.18 20.94
CA TRP A 34 1.09 -5.49 20.99
C TRP A 34 0.18 -6.67 20.62
N GLU A 35 -1.00 -6.42 20.06
CA GLU A 35 -1.99 -7.46 19.75
C GLU A 35 -1.52 -8.52 18.76
N LEU A 36 -0.55 -8.16 17.89
CA LEU A 36 0.07 -9.06 16.90
C LEU A 36 1.37 -9.71 17.40
N ALA A 37 1.75 -9.48 18.67
CA ALA A 37 3.02 -9.96 19.18
C ALA A 37 3.12 -11.50 19.19
N HIS A 38 4.25 -12.00 18.73
CA HIS A 38 4.51 -13.43 18.65
C HIS A 38 6.01 -13.75 18.71
N ARG A 39 6.35 -15.04 18.74
CA ARG A 39 7.74 -15.48 18.63
C ARG A 39 8.09 -15.70 17.15
N GLY A 40 9.16 -15.05 16.69
CA GLY A 40 9.52 -15.08 15.27
C GLY A 40 10.92 -14.57 14.96
N ASP A 41 11.10 -14.16 13.72
CA ASP A 41 12.34 -13.60 13.18
C ASP A 41 12.37 -12.08 13.39
N PHE A 42 13.44 -11.56 14.01
CA PHE A 42 13.58 -10.12 14.26
C PHE A 42 13.60 -9.27 12.98
N HIS A 43 13.95 -9.85 11.84
CA HIS A 43 13.90 -9.15 10.55
C HIS A 43 12.48 -8.71 10.19
N GLU A 44 11.46 -9.38 10.72
CA GLU A 44 10.06 -9.06 10.47
C GLU A 44 9.72 -7.64 10.95
N ASP A 45 10.04 -7.29 12.21
CA ASP A 45 9.80 -5.96 12.76
C ASP A 45 10.64 -4.89 12.05
N LEU A 46 11.94 -5.20 11.78
CA LEU A 46 12.80 -4.27 11.06
C LEU A 46 12.26 -3.96 9.66
N ALA A 47 11.77 -4.97 8.95
CA ALA A 47 11.22 -4.80 7.62
C ALA A 47 9.84 -4.12 7.63
N TYR A 48 9.01 -4.38 8.63
CA TYR A 48 7.66 -3.83 8.72
C TYR A 48 7.66 -2.30 8.74
N GLY A 49 8.48 -1.68 9.59
CA GLY A 49 8.62 -0.23 9.63
C GLY A 49 9.26 0.38 8.38
N CYS A 50 9.91 -0.45 7.54
CA CYS A 50 10.52 -0.02 6.28
C CYS A 50 9.59 -0.15 5.06
N MET A 51 8.38 -0.71 5.21
CA MET A 51 7.38 -0.75 4.14
C MET A 51 7.04 0.68 3.67
N THR A 52 6.84 0.85 2.36
CA THR A 52 6.58 2.19 1.78
C THR A 52 5.38 2.90 2.42
N VAL A 53 4.34 2.14 2.73
CA VAL A 53 3.10 2.64 3.37
C VAL A 53 3.34 3.28 4.73
N TRP A 54 4.40 2.92 5.45
CA TRP A 54 4.75 3.44 6.79
C TRP A 54 5.80 4.54 6.79
N ARG A 55 6.21 5.05 5.61
CA ARG A 55 7.19 6.16 5.48
C ARG A 55 6.55 7.54 5.54
N PHE A 56 5.25 7.64 5.73
CA PHE A 56 4.48 8.88 5.94
C PHE A 56 4.84 10.04 4.98
N GLY A 57 4.87 9.73 3.67
CA GLY A 57 5.16 10.72 2.63
C GLY A 57 6.65 10.96 2.35
N ARG A 58 7.56 10.20 2.99
CA ARG A 58 9.01 10.25 2.76
C ARG A 58 9.52 8.96 2.09
N PRO A 59 9.18 8.72 0.81
CA PRO A 59 9.60 7.50 0.11
C PRO A 59 11.11 7.42 -0.08
N ASP A 60 11.78 8.56 -0.08
CA ASP A 60 13.24 8.74 -0.13
C ASP A 60 13.97 8.25 1.14
N LEU A 61 13.26 8.10 2.26
CA LEU A 61 13.80 7.65 3.55
C LEU A 61 13.22 6.27 3.92
N PRO A 62 13.84 5.18 3.45
CA PRO A 62 13.24 3.84 3.55
C PRO A 62 13.11 3.31 4.98
N ALA A 63 13.88 3.81 5.94
CA ALA A 63 13.75 3.40 7.33
C ALA A 63 12.73 4.29 8.06
N PHE A 64 11.51 3.83 8.22
CA PHE A 64 10.41 4.51 8.94
C PHE A 64 10.06 5.93 8.43
N GLY A 65 10.53 6.32 7.25
CA GLY A 65 10.46 7.71 6.78
C GLY A 65 11.46 8.65 7.49
N LEU A 66 12.46 8.12 8.19
CA LEU A 66 13.40 8.88 9.01
C LEU A 66 14.84 8.91 8.47
N GLY A 67 15.25 7.87 7.73
CA GLY A 67 16.62 7.76 7.27
C GLY A 67 16.86 6.64 6.26
N SER A 68 18.12 6.45 5.89
CA SER A 68 18.54 5.36 5.01
C SER A 68 18.51 4.01 5.74
N LEU A 69 18.41 2.91 4.99
CA LEU A 69 18.54 1.55 5.56
C LEU A 69 19.91 1.33 6.16
N GLU A 70 20.96 1.87 5.53
CA GLU A 70 22.33 1.76 6.03
C GLU A 70 22.48 2.36 7.43
N ALA A 71 22.02 3.61 7.62
CA ALA A 71 22.05 4.29 8.91
C ALA A 71 21.23 3.54 9.97
N PHE A 72 20.03 3.04 9.57
CA PHE A 72 19.17 2.26 10.47
C PHE A 72 19.84 0.96 10.91
N PHE A 73 20.41 0.20 9.98
CA PHE A 73 21.10 -1.06 10.29
C PHE A 73 22.35 -0.85 11.14
N ALA A 74 23.09 0.24 10.87
CA ALA A 74 24.25 0.61 11.69
C ALA A 74 23.83 0.96 13.13
N ALA A 75 22.78 1.77 13.30
CA ALA A 75 22.24 2.14 14.62
C ALA A 75 21.71 0.91 15.38
N TYR A 76 20.95 0.03 14.71
CA TYR A 76 20.46 -1.21 15.31
C TYR A 76 21.60 -2.09 15.83
N ARG A 77 22.66 -2.26 15.04
CA ARG A 77 23.83 -3.04 15.45
C ARG A 77 24.61 -2.37 16.59
N ALA A 78 24.76 -1.04 16.55
CA ALA A 78 25.42 -0.29 17.62
C ALA A 78 24.67 -0.38 18.95
N ALA A 79 23.35 -0.53 18.92
CA ALA A 79 22.49 -0.77 20.09
C ALA A 79 22.52 -2.23 20.58
N GLY A 80 23.40 -3.09 20.04
CA GLY A 80 23.50 -4.51 20.43
C GLY A 80 22.60 -5.44 19.63
N GLY A 81 22.00 -4.97 18.55
CA GLY A 81 21.21 -5.78 17.64
C GLY A 81 22.05 -6.81 16.88
N ARG A 82 21.39 -7.87 16.40
CA ARG A 82 22.00 -8.97 15.66
C ARG A 82 22.45 -8.54 14.27
N ALA A 83 23.30 -9.35 13.63
CA ALA A 83 23.65 -9.16 12.22
C ALA A 83 22.40 -9.35 11.34
N ILE A 84 22.17 -8.38 10.46
CA ILE A 84 21.02 -8.39 9.55
C ILE A 84 21.43 -9.15 8.28
N ASP A 85 20.64 -10.16 7.92
CA ASP A 85 20.74 -10.85 6.64
C ASP A 85 19.87 -10.09 5.61
N PRO A 86 20.48 -9.51 4.56
CA PRO A 86 19.74 -8.75 3.54
C PRO A 86 18.67 -9.58 2.82
N ALA A 87 18.91 -10.87 2.60
CA ALA A 87 17.93 -11.74 1.92
C ALA A 87 16.71 -11.99 2.81
N ARG A 88 16.92 -12.21 4.12
CA ARG A 88 15.82 -12.33 5.09
C ARG A 88 15.06 -11.03 5.26
N PHE A 89 15.77 -9.90 5.35
CA PHE A 89 15.13 -8.59 5.43
C PHE A 89 14.25 -8.34 4.19
N ARG A 90 14.77 -8.59 2.97
CA ARG A 90 13.99 -8.48 1.72
C ARG A 90 12.77 -9.41 1.72
N PHE A 91 12.94 -10.66 2.16
CA PHE A 91 11.81 -11.58 2.27
C PHE A 91 10.71 -11.03 3.16
N TRP A 92 11.04 -10.56 4.35
CA TRP A 92 10.07 -10.02 5.28
C TRP A 92 9.43 -8.72 4.77
N LEU A 93 10.17 -7.87 4.07
CA LEU A 93 9.63 -6.67 3.44
C LEU A 93 8.54 -7.02 2.42
N VAL A 94 8.80 -7.97 1.52
CA VAL A 94 7.82 -8.46 0.54
C VAL A 94 6.64 -9.14 1.23
N TYR A 95 6.93 -10.05 2.16
CA TYR A 95 5.89 -10.82 2.86
C TYR A 95 4.95 -9.91 3.65
N ARG A 96 5.48 -8.94 4.39
CA ARG A 96 4.65 -8.02 5.20
C ARG A 96 3.88 -7.02 4.34
N THR A 97 4.42 -6.62 3.19
CA THR A 97 3.67 -5.83 2.19
C THR A 97 2.47 -6.62 1.67
N LEU A 98 2.66 -7.90 1.31
CA LEU A 98 1.56 -8.79 0.91
C LEU A 98 0.56 -9.02 2.05
N TRP A 99 1.06 -9.26 3.26
CA TRP A 99 0.22 -9.47 4.45
C TRP A 99 -0.69 -8.25 4.70
N TRP A 100 -0.18 -7.03 4.59
CA TRP A 100 -0.97 -5.81 4.74
C TRP A 100 -2.01 -5.66 3.62
N ALA A 101 -1.67 -6.03 2.39
CA ALA A 101 -2.64 -6.09 1.29
C ALA A 101 -3.82 -7.01 1.63
N MET A 102 -3.54 -8.21 2.15
CA MET A 102 -4.57 -9.16 2.58
C MET A 102 -5.40 -8.62 3.76
N GLY A 103 -4.76 -7.91 4.71
CA GLY A 103 -5.43 -7.22 5.80
C GLY A 103 -6.43 -6.16 5.28
N CYS A 104 -6.04 -5.35 4.30
CA CYS A 104 -6.92 -4.37 3.66
C CYS A 104 -8.13 -5.06 2.99
N LEU A 105 -7.93 -6.16 2.27
CA LEU A 105 -9.03 -6.95 1.68
C LEU A 105 -9.96 -7.52 2.75
N GLY A 106 -9.39 -8.00 3.87
CA GLY A 106 -10.14 -8.49 5.03
C GLY A 106 -11.05 -7.41 5.64
N MET A 107 -10.58 -6.16 5.72
CA MET A 107 -11.41 -5.03 6.19
C MET A 107 -12.61 -4.79 5.25
N GLY A 108 -12.41 -4.88 3.94
CA GLY A 108 -13.52 -4.82 2.98
C GLY A 108 -14.51 -5.98 3.12
N ALA A 109 -14.02 -7.18 3.40
CA ALA A 109 -14.87 -8.34 3.65
C ALA A 109 -15.67 -8.19 4.96
N ALA A 110 -15.06 -7.68 6.03
CA ALA A 110 -15.73 -7.39 7.30
C ALA A 110 -16.86 -6.38 7.12
N TRP A 111 -16.63 -5.33 6.31
CA TRP A 111 -17.68 -4.36 5.99
C TRP A 111 -18.82 -5.00 5.20
N ARG A 112 -18.53 -5.78 4.16
CA ARG A 112 -19.55 -6.45 3.34
C ARG A 112 -20.39 -7.45 4.11
N SER A 113 -19.79 -8.19 5.04
CA SER A 113 -20.49 -9.15 5.89
C SER A 113 -21.32 -8.51 7.01
N GLY A 114 -21.12 -7.21 7.27
CA GLY A 114 -21.77 -6.51 8.38
C GLY A 114 -21.06 -6.64 9.72
N ALA A 115 -19.91 -7.35 9.79
CA ALA A 115 -19.14 -7.51 11.03
C ALA A 115 -18.56 -6.18 11.55
N ASP A 116 -18.18 -5.27 10.64
CA ASP A 116 -17.76 -3.90 10.97
C ASP A 116 -18.18 -2.96 9.83
N ARG A 117 -19.22 -2.16 10.08
CA ARG A 117 -19.80 -1.22 9.09
C ARG A 117 -19.20 0.18 9.14
N SER A 118 -18.06 0.35 9.81
CA SER A 118 -17.39 1.64 9.86
C SER A 118 -16.92 2.09 8.47
N LEU A 119 -17.00 3.41 8.23
CA LEU A 119 -16.55 4.02 6.97
C LEU A 119 -15.04 3.84 6.78
N GLU A 120 -14.27 3.86 7.87
CA GLU A 120 -12.82 3.64 7.84
C GLU A 120 -12.47 2.29 7.21
N ARG A 121 -13.20 1.21 7.55
CA ARG A 121 -12.94 -0.14 7.02
C ARG A 121 -13.06 -0.19 5.49
N VAL A 122 -14.09 0.43 4.93
CA VAL A 122 -14.27 0.41 3.47
C VAL A 122 -13.26 1.28 2.74
N VAL A 123 -12.84 2.40 3.34
CA VAL A 123 -11.81 3.26 2.77
C VAL A 123 -10.45 2.59 2.83
N VAL A 124 -10.10 1.97 3.98
CA VAL A 124 -8.82 1.24 4.13
C VAL A 124 -8.74 0.04 3.19
N ALA A 125 -9.86 -0.61 2.88
CA ALA A 125 -9.87 -1.69 1.90
C ALA A 125 -9.31 -1.27 0.52
N ARG A 126 -9.51 -0.03 0.10
CA ARG A 126 -8.98 0.51 -1.17
C ARG A 126 -7.47 0.73 -1.16
N ARG A 127 -6.84 0.75 0.00
CA ARG A 127 -5.38 0.86 0.13
C ARG A 127 -4.63 -0.39 -0.36
N THR A 128 -5.32 -1.49 -0.68
CA THR A 128 -4.71 -2.64 -1.35
C THR A 128 -3.94 -2.23 -2.61
N ALA A 129 -4.42 -1.22 -3.36
CA ALA A 129 -3.74 -0.71 -4.54
C ALA A 129 -2.33 -0.14 -4.26
N GLU A 130 -2.08 0.38 -3.04
CA GLU A 130 -0.75 0.82 -2.62
C GLU A 130 0.22 -0.37 -2.59
N GLN A 131 -0.21 -1.48 -1.98
CA GLN A 131 0.61 -2.67 -1.83
C GLN A 131 0.79 -3.44 -3.14
N GLU A 132 -0.19 -3.41 -4.05
CA GLU A 132 -0.02 -3.96 -5.41
C GLU A 132 1.12 -3.25 -6.14
N LEU A 133 1.16 -1.92 -6.09
CA LEU A 133 2.23 -1.14 -6.69
C LEU A 133 3.57 -1.37 -5.99
N ASP A 134 3.60 -1.35 -4.65
CA ASP A 134 4.82 -1.57 -3.86
C ASP A 134 5.42 -2.95 -4.11
N LEU A 135 4.59 -4.00 -4.24
CA LEU A 135 5.04 -5.35 -4.59
C LEU A 135 5.65 -5.41 -5.99
N LEU A 136 5.09 -4.69 -6.96
CA LEU A 136 5.67 -4.62 -8.32
C LEU A 136 7.00 -3.86 -8.35
N LEU A 137 7.18 -2.84 -7.50
CA LEU A 137 8.48 -2.18 -7.30
C LEU A 137 9.50 -3.10 -6.63
N LEU A 138 9.09 -3.88 -5.63
CA LEU A 138 9.97 -4.80 -4.89
C LEU A 138 10.35 -6.05 -5.71
N LEU A 139 9.46 -6.56 -6.55
CA LEU A 139 9.62 -7.84 -7.26
C LEU A 139 9.94 -7.67 -8.75
N GLY A 140 9.87 -6.45 -9.28
CA GLY A 140 10.09 -6.19 -10.70
C GLY A 140 11.44 -6.69 -11.22
N ASP A 141 12.47 -6.69 -10.37
CA ASP A 141 13.81 -7.16 -10.69
C ASP A 141 13.92 -8.66 -10.91
N GLU A 142 12.94 -9.43 -10.46
CA GLU A 142 12.84 -10.88 -10.70
C GLU A 142 12.49 -11.20 -12.18
N ALA A 143 11.97 -10.23 -12.92
CA ALA A 143 11.63 -10.42 -14.34
C ALA A 143 12.86 -10.30 -15.24
N PRO A 144 12.87 -10.97 -16.42
CA PRO A 144 13.91 -10.79 -17.42
C PRO A 144 14.10 -9.32 -17.82
N GLU A 145 15.32 -8.90 -18.11
CA GLU A 145 15.66 -7.52 -18.45
C GLU A 145 14.79 -6.96 -19.60
N ALA A 146 14.55 -7.76 -20.63
CA ALA A 146 13.71 -7.37 -21.78
C ALA A 146 12.27 -7.00 -21.35
N GLU A 147 11.74 -7.64 -20.31
CA GLU A 147 10.41 -7.35 -19.77
C GLU A 147 10.43 -6.16 -18.79
N ARG A 148 11.51 -6.00 -18.04
CA ARG A 148 11.71 -4.83 -17.17
C ARG A 148 11.78 -3.52 -17.95
N LEU A 149 12.41 -3.56 -19.13
CA LEU A 149 12.58 -2.41 -20.03
C LEU A 149 11.43 -2.23 -21.04
N ARG A 150 10.47 -3.16 -21.06
CA ARG A 150 9.35 -3.09 -22.00
C ARG A 150 8.48 -1.86 -21.71
N PRO A 151 8.18 -1.02 -22.74
CA PRO A 151 7.26 0.12 -22.58
C PRO A 151 5.90 -0.30 -22.05
N LEU A 152 5.30 0.55 -21.22
CA LEU A 152 3.94 0.33 -20.74
C LEU A 152 2.93 0.44 -21.87
N PRO A 153 1.86 -0.39 -21.89
CA PRO A 153 0.75 -0.17 -22.81
C PRO A 153 0.08 1.19 -22.53
N LEU A 154 -0.53 1.76 -23.54
CA LEU A 154 -1.31 2.98 -23.38
C LEU A 154 -2.46 2.74 -22.39
N PRO A 155 -2.84 3.78 -21.59
CA PRO A 155 -4.03 3.70 -20.77
C PRO A 155 -5.27 3.40 -21.63
N GLN A 156 -6.15 2.55 -21.17
CA GLN A 156 -7.41 2.36 -21.86
C GLN A 156 -8.28 3.61 -21.69
N PRO A 157 -8.90 4.12 -22.77
CA PRO A 157 -9.85 5.21 -22.65
C PRO A 157 -11.02 4.80 -21.76
N PRO A 158 -11.58 5.72 -20.95
CA PRO A 158 -12.78 5.43 -20.17
C PRO A 158 -13.91 5.00 -21.09
N ALA A 159 -14.67 3.98 -20.68
CA ALA A 159 -15.89 3.64 -21.37
C ALA A 159 -16.86 4.81 -21.24
N LEU A 160 -17.26 5.41 -22.37
CA LEU A 160 -18.27 6.46 -22.39
C LEU A 160 -19.62 5.84 -22.02
N SER A 161 -20.04 6.02 -20.78
CA SER A 161 -21.36 5.68 -20.30
C SER A 161 -22.17 6.98 -20.14
N ILE A 162 -23.24 7.13 -20.89
CA ILE A 162 -24.20 8.23 -20.70
C ILE A 162 -25.03 7.86 -19.46
N GLN A 163 -24.69 8.42 -18.31
CA GLN A 163 -25.34 8.16 -17.03
C GLN A 163 -26.06 9.40 -16.50
N GLY A 164 -27.09 9.85 -17.19
CA GLY A 164 -27.89 10.98 -16.71
C GLY A 164 -27.15 12.35 -16.76
N GLU A 165 -27.90 13.40 -16.41
CA GLU A 165 -27.41 14.79 -16.36
C GLU A 165 -27.98 15.44 -15.09
N PRO A 166 -27.16 15.84 -14.09
CA PRO A 166 -25.72 15.62 -14.00
C PRO A 166 -25.33 14.15 -13.82
N SER A 167 -24.09 13.82 -14.19
CA SER A 167 -23.55 12.45 -14.04
C SER A 167 -23.41 12.03 -12.58
N ALA A 168 -23.33 10.72 -12.32
CA ALA A 168 -23.10 10.21 -10.96
C ALA A 168 -21.78 10.72 -10.35
N ALA A 169 -20.73 10.89 -11.16
CA ALA A 169 -19.45 11.46 -10.71
C ALA A 169 -19.61 12.92 -10.26
N GLU A 170 -20.38 13.73 -11.00
CA GLU A 170 -20.65 15.12 -10.64
C GLU A 170 -21.48 15.23 -9.37
N LEU A 171 -22.51 14.39 -9.18
CA LEU A 171 -23.29 14.35 -7.93
C LEU A 171 -22.42 14.01 -6.72
N VAL A 172 -21.54 13.00 -6.82
CA VAL A 172 -20.60 12.64 -5.77
C VAL A 172 -19.61 13.76 -5.50
N THR A 173 -19.13 14.44 -6.54
CA THR A 173 -18.23 15.58 -6.43
C THR A 173 -18.90 16.76 -5.71
N ALA A 174 -20.15 17.08 -6.06
CA ALA A 174 -20.89 18.16 -5.42
C ALA A 174 -21.09 17.90 -3.90
N VAL A 175 -21.41 16.65 -3.50
CA VAL A 175 -21.50 16.30 -2.07
C VAL A 175 -20.14 16.45 -1.37
N ARG A 176 -19.03 16.08 -2.02
CA ARG A 176 -17.68 16.24 -1.46
C ARG A 176 -17.31 17.71 -1.28
N GLU A 177 -17.67 18.56 -2.25
CA GLU A 177 -17.43 20.00 -2.18
C GLU A 177 -18.23 20.65 -1.05
N TRP A 178 -19.53 20.31 -0.92
CA TRP A 178 -20.34 20.76 0.20
C TRP A 178 -19.78 20.34 1.57
N LEU A 179 -19.31 19.10 1.71
CA LEU A 179 -18.62 18.67 2.93
C LEU A 179 -17.36 19.51 3.23
N ALA A 180 -16.63 19.91 2.18
CA ALA A 180 -15.42 20.71 2.33
C ALA A 180 -15.69 22.15 2.73
N SER A 181 -16.71 22.78 2.11
CA SER A 181 -17.04 24.20 2.31
C SER A 181 -17.89 24.48 3.54
N ASP A 182 -18.88 23.60 3.80
CA ASP A 182 -19.93 23.91 4.80
C ASP A 182 -19.76 23.09 6.08
N ILE A 183 -19.34 21.84 6.01
CA ILE A 183 -19.29 20.95 7.17
C ILE A 183 -17.93 20.93 7.83
N LYS A 184 -16.84 20.76 7.05
CA LYS A 184 -15.47 20.60 7.58
C LYS A 184 -14.97 21.80 8.41
N PRO A 185 -15.28 23.08 8.07
CA PRO A 185 -14.82 24.22 8.86
C PRO A 185 -15.36 24.25 10.28
N GLY A 186 -16.60 23.78 10.49
CA GLY A 186 -17.23 23.72 11.81
C GLY A 186 -16.93 22.44 12.60
N ALA A 187 -16.38 21.41 11.97
CA ALA A 187 -16.14 20.12 12.58
C ALA A 187 -14.89 20.13 13.49
N GLN A 188 -14.96 19.44 14.64
CA GLN A 188 -13.87 19.33 15.59
C GLN A 188 -13.59 17.88 15.96
N GLY A 189 -12.38 17.60 16.51
CA GLY A 189 -12.02 16.29 17.04
C GLY A 189 -12.29 15.15 16.05
N ARG A 190 -13.03 14.13 16.51
CA ARG A 190 -13.41 12.95 15.71
C ARG A 190 -14.26 13.32 14.48
N ASP A 191 -15.17 14.29 14.59
CA ASP A 191 -16.04 14.67 13.48
C ASP A 191 -15.24 15.26 12.32
N LYS A 192 -14.23 16.09 12.60
CA LYS A 192 -13.31 16.62 11.59
C LYS A 192 -12.54 15.52 10.85
N PHE A 193 -12.11 14.50 11.60
CA PHE A 193 -11.47 13.31 11.01
C PHE A 193 -12.45 12.55 10.13
N MET A 194 -13.68 12.26 10.62
CA MET A 194 -14.69 11.51 9.85
C MET A 194 -15.14 12.23 8.59
N VAL A 195 -15.27 13.56 8.63
CA VAL A 195 -15.53 14.35 7.40
C VAL A 195 -14.39 14.19 6.38
N ALA A 196 -13.14 14.20 6.83
CA ALA A 196 -12.00 13.97 5.92
C ALA A 196 -12.02 12.56 5.31
N VAL A 197 -12.38 11.53 6.10
CA VAL A 197 -12.55 10.14 5.62
C VAL A 197 -13.69 10.07 4.60
N ALA A 198 -14.83 10.70 4.87
CA ALA A 198 -15.98 10.75 3.96
C ALA A 198 -15.62 11.44 2.63
N MET A 199 -14.94 12.59 2.69
CA MET A 199 -14.46 13.29 1.50
C MET A 199 -13.48 12.44 0.68
N ASN A 200 -12.62 11.64 1.31
CA ASN A 200 -11.73 10.72 0.62
C ASN A 200 -12.52 9.59 -0.06
N ALA A 201 -13.48 8.99 0.64
CA ALA A 201 -14.35 7.96 0.08
C ALA A 201 -15.11 8.46 -1.17
N LEU A 202 -15.71 9.64 -1.09
CA LEU A 202 -16.39 10.27 -2.22
C LEU A 202 -15.43 10.56 -3.37
N GLY A 203 -14.20 11.02 -3.09
CA GLY A 203 -13.19 11.22 -4.12
C GLY A 203 -12.77 9.93 -4.83
N ILE A 204 -12.64 8.82 -4.11
CA ILE A 204 -12.41 7.49 -4.71
C ILE A 204 -13.60 7.10 -5.60
N ALA A 205 -14.83 7.25 -5.09
CA ALA A 205 -16.05 6.90 -5.83
C ALA A 205 -16.20 7.72 -7.12
N ALA A 206 -15.98 9.04 -7.08
CA ALA A 206 -16.03 9.91 -8.26
C ALA A 206 -15.07 9.43 -9.35
N ARG A 207 -13.79 9.20 -9.00
CA ARG A 207 -12.78 8.72 -9.96
C ARG A 207 -13.09 7.33 -10.51
N ALA A 208 -13.67 6.43 -9.68
CA ALA A 208 -14.06 5.10 -10.14
C ALA A 208 -15.25 5.16 -11.10
N LEU A 209 -16.14 6.14 -10.97
CA LEU A 209 -17.27 6.38 -11.89
C LEU A 209 -16.79 6.96 -13.22
N GLU A 210 -15.76 7.82 -13.19
CA GLU A 210 -15.16 8.40 -14.40
C GLU A 210 -14.31 7.38 -15.17
N ARG A 211 -13.62 6.49 -14.47
CA ARG A 211 -12.72 5.47 -15.04
C ARG A 211 -12.94 4.12 -14.37
N PRO A 212 -13.91 3.33 -14.81
CA PRO A 212 -14.10 1.97 -14.34
C PRO A 212 -12.84 1.14 -14.65
N ILE A 213 -12.24 0.55 -13.63
CA ILE A 213 -11.06 -0.31 -13.75
C ILE A 213 -11.48 -1.73 -13.38
N ASP A 214 -11.08 -2.71 -14.21
CA ASP A 214 -11.24 -4.11 -13.85
C ASP A 214 -10.21 -4.51 -12.79
N TYR A 215 -10.69 -4.80 -11.59
CA TYR A 215 -9.86 -5.12 -10.42
C TYR A 215 -9.52 -6.60 -10.28
N ALA A 216 -10.15 -7.49 -11.04
CA ALA A 216 -10.01 -8.92 -10.81
C ALA A 216 -9.81 -9.71 -12.11
N ASP A 217 -8.59 -10.23 -12.28
CA ASP A 217 -8.29 -11.30 -13.25
C ASP A 217 -7.98 -12.60 -12.49
N LYS A 218 -9.04 -13.30 -12.04
CA LYS A 218 -8.89 -14.55 -11.30
C LYS A 218 -8.16 -15.62 -12.13
N LEU A 219 -8.39 -15.68 -13.43
CA LEU A 219 -7.74 -16.66 -14.30
C LEU A 219 -6.23 -16.40 -14.39
N LEU A 220 -5.84 -15.14 -14.46
CA LEU A 220 -4.43 -14.77 -14.41
C LEU A 220 -3.81 -15.10 -13.06
N ALA A 221 -4.51 -14.79 -11.94
CA ALA A 221 -4.02 -15.11 -10.61
C ALA A 221 -3.80 -16.63 -10.44
N ASP A 222 -4.77 -17.46 -10.82
CA ASP A 222 -4.66 -18.93 -10.76
C ASP A 222 -3.52 -19.45 -11.66
N ALA A 223 -3.30 -18.85 -12.83
CA ALA A 223 -2.23 -19.23 -13.73
C ALA A 223 -0.83 -18.86 -13.18
N LEU A 224 -0.69 -17.71 -12.53
CA LEU A 224 0.55 -17.29 -11.87
C LEU A 224 0.85 -18.17 -10.64
N LEU A 225 -0.14 -18.42 -9.79
CA LEU A 225 0.01 -19.27 -8.60
C LEU A 225 0.37 -20.71 -8.95
N SER A 226 -0.18 -21.23 -10.02
CA SER A 226 0.15 -22.59 -10.51
C SER A 226 1.45 -22.69 -11.33
N GLY A 227 2.14 -21.56 -11.54
CA GLY A 227 3.36 -21.50 -12.37
C GLY A 227 3.12 -21.70 -13.87
N LYS A 228 1.88 -21.74 -14.34
CA LYS A 228 1.53 -21.82 -15.77
C LYS A 228 1.89 -20.53 -16.52
N ARG A 229 1.90 -19.42 -15.84
CA ARG A 229 2.36 -18.11 -16.32
C ARG A 229 3.42 -17.54 -15.39
N THR A 230 4.36 -16.78 -15.93
CA THR A 230 5.45 -16.17 -15.17
C THR A 230 5.73 -14.75 -15.68
N LEU A 231 6.48 -13.96 -14.93
CA LEU A 231 6.90 -12.62 -15.36
C LEU A 231 7.86 -12.63 -16.56
N ALA A 232 8.33 -13.81 -17.00
CA ALA A 232 9.08 -13.97 -18.25
C ALA A 232 8.18 -13.93 -19.51
N GLU A 233 6.85 -14.00 -19.34
CA GLU A 233 5.92 -13.90 -20.46
C GLU A 233 5.92 -12.49 -21.06
N PRO A 234 6.08 -12.36 -22.40
CA PRO A 234 6.14 -11.06 -23.06
C PRO A 234 4.96 -10.15 -22.74
N GLY A 235 5.23 -8.96 -22.22
CA GLY A 235 4.25 -7.91 -21.92
C GLY A 235 3.44 -8.11 -20.64
N LEU A 236 3.56 -9.23 -19.93
CA LEU A 236 2.79 -9.48 -18.72
C LEU A 236 3.16 -8.47 -17.62
N LEU A 237 4.46 -8.28 -17.35
CA LEU A 237 4.90 -7.31 -16.34
C LEU A 237 4.46 -5.90 -16.70
N ALA A 238 4.60 -5.48 -17.97
CA ALA A 238 4.18 -4.14 -18.40
C ALA A 238 2.67 -3.93 -18.21
N ARG A 239 1.84 -4.93 -18.47
CA ARG A 239 0.40 -4.89 -18.21
C ARG A 239 0.09 -4.79 -16.71
N LEU A 240 0.75 -5.56 -15.87
CA LEU A 240 0.56 -5.50 -14.41
C LEU A 240 0.96 -4.12 -13.85
N ARG A 241 2.09 -3.57 -14.31
CA ARG A 241 2.53 -2.22 -13.94
C ARG A 241 1.51 -1.15 -14.34
N ARG A 242 0.99 -1.20 -15.58
CA ARG A 242 -0.06 -0.28 -16.04
C ARG A 242 -1.31 -0.38 -15.18
N ASN A 243 -1.80 -1.58 -14.92
CA ASN A 243 -2.97 -1.79 -14.08
C ASN A 243 -2.78 -1.24 -12.66
N ALA A 244 -1.60 -1.46 -12.07
CA ALA A 244 -1.29 -0.94 -10.74
C ALA A 244 -1.25 0.59 -10.69
N LEU A 245 -0.65 1.24 -11.71
CA LEU A 245 -0.65 2.70 -11.84
C LEU A 245 -2.07 3.25 -11.95
N ASP A 246 -2.90 2.66 -12.82
CA ASP A 246 -4.26 3.13 -13.07
C ASP A 246 -5.16 2.94 -11.84
N LYS A 247 -5.07 1.80 -11.15
CA LYS A 247 -5.76 1.55 -9.87
C LYS A 247 -5.36 2.56 -8.82
N LEU A 248 -4.06 2.73 -8.60
CA LEU A 248 -3.57 3.61 -7.54
C LEU A 248 -3.86 5.08 -7.82
N ALA A 249 -3.82 5.51 -9.09
CA ALA A 249 -4.24 6.85 -9.49
C ALA A 249 -5.74 7.11 -9.18
N GLY A 250 -6.58 6.08 -9.29
CA GLY A 250 -7.98 6.12 -8.87
C GLY A 250 -8.15 6.13 -7.35
N ASP A 251 -7.48 5.24 -6.65
CA ASP A 251 -7.70 5.00 -5.22
C ASP A 251 -6.95 5.99 -4.32
N MET A 252 -5.65 6.18 -4.57
CA MET A 252 -4.75 6.99 -3.73
C MET A 252 -3.78 7.84 -4.57
N PRO A 253 -4.27 8.85 -5.34
CA PRO A 253 -3.44 9.61 -6.28
C PRO A 253 -2.27 10.37 -5.62
N LYS A 254 -2.33 10.57 -4.31
CA LYS A 254 -1.28 11.23 -3.52
C LYS A 254 -0.30 10.25 -2.88
N TYR A 255 -0.38 8.96 -3.20
CA TYR A 255 0.54 7.98 -2.66
C TYR A 255 1.95 8.22 -3.21
N PRO A 256 2.98 8.42 -2.36
CA PRO A 256 4.28 8.88 -2.81
C PRO A 256 4.98 7.95 -3.80
N ALA A 257 4.82 6.62 -3.63
CA ALA A 257 5.43 5.65 -4.53
C ALA A 257 4.82 5.67 -5.95
N LEU A 258 3.65 6.28 -6.15
CA LEU A 258 3.07 6.45 -7.49
C LEU A 258 3.98 7.29 -8.40
N ALA A 259 4.56 8.37 -7.89
CA ALA A 259 5.50 9.20 -8.64
C ALA A 259 6.80 8.44 -8.96
N ILE A 260 7.31 7.66 -8.01
CA ILE A 260 8.48 6.79 -8.22
C ILE A 260 8.20 5.79 -9.33
N ALA A 261 7.09 5.04 -9.23
CA ALA A 261 6.74 4.04 -10.22
C ALA A 261 6.54 4.63 -11.62
N ARG A 262 5.92 5.81 -11.73
CA ARG A 262 5.79 6.52 -13.01
C ARG A 262 7.15 6.86 -13.61
N SER A 263 8.06 7.38 -12.82
CA SER A 263 9.42 7.72 -13.25
C SER A 263 10.20 6.48 -13.68
N GLU A 264 10.21 5.44 -12.86
CA GLU A 264 10.97 4.21 -13.13
C GLU A 264 10.43 3.41 -14.33
N TRP A 265 9.12 3.44 -14.54
CA TRP A 265 8.48 2.65 -15.61
C TRP A 265 8.20 3.48 -16.86
N GLY A 266 8.65 4.73 -16.93
CA GLY A 266 8.50 5.59 -18.10
C GLY A 266 7.04 5.92 -18.44
N ALA A 267 6.17 6.03 -17.44
CA ALA A 267 4.79 6.45 -17.63
C ALA A 267 4.71 7.98 -17.71
N SER A 268 4.24 8.51 -18.83
CA SER A 268 3.80 9.92 -18.89
C SER A 268 2.57 10.15 -18.00
N GLU A 269 2.42 11.38 -17.48
CA GLU A 269 1.29 11.79 -16.68
C GLU A 269 -0.06 11.65 -17.40
#